data_d4b689173e389799ac3061d982a6eacb
#
_entry.id   d4b689173e389799ac3061d982a6eacb
#
_cell.length_a   1.000
_cell.length_b   1.000
_cell.length_c   1.000
_cell.angle_alpha   90.00
_cell.angle_beta   90.00
_cell.angle_gamma   90.00
#
_symmetry.space_group_name_H-M   'P 1'
#
loop_
_entity.id
_entity.type
_entity.pdbx_description
1 polymer ?
#
loop_
_entity_poly.entity_id
_entity_poly.type
_entity_poly.pdbx_seq_one_letter_code
_entity_poly.pdbx_strand_id
1 'polypeptide(L)'
;LTDERFFTTAGPFTLGRLLFELGLQTREEPVAPAADPVFTGVAALELATADRLSFFHNSRYQAALAETKAGAVLVHADDAHRVPQGAVALVVVDPYRAFGQLSALFHPVRVETQTTTIHPTAAVDDTAVVEDGVTLGPFVSVGAGAVIKAGSIIGAHSVIGPGVVLGKACVLEGHCTLSHALVGDRVSIKAGARLGQGGFGWALDPTSLKHQRIPQLGRVVIGDDVEIGANTTVDRGAGPDTIIGDGSLIDNQCQIAHNVRLGRGCVVAGRTAIAGSAVLEDGVLIGGCCAVLGHLTIGRGSQIHASSTVTKTCPTGSILRGVPARDYRLYLREEATLRRMARAARQDGAQ
;
A
#
# COMPACT_ATOMS: atom_id res chain seq x y z
N LEU A 1 -8.09 22.01 3.77
CA LEU A 1 -8.40 22.39 2.39
C LEU A 1 -7.38 21.72 1.47
N THR A 2 -7.85 21.05 0.44
CA THR A 2 -6.99 20.40 -0.57
C THR A 2 -6.29 21.48 -1.39
N ASP A 3 -4.99 21.37 -1.60
CA ASP A 3 -4.22 22.32 -2.40
C ASP A 3 -4.37 21.98 -3.89
N GLU A 4 -5.07 22.84 -4.63
CA GLU A 4 -5.37 22.64 -6.06
C GLU A 4 -4.14 22.58 -6.97
N ARG A 5 -2.97 23.03 -6.48
CA ARG A 5 -1.71 22.89 -7.21
C ARG A 5 -1.28 21.44 -7.35
N PHE A 6 -1.67 20.60 -6.39
CA PHE A 6 -1.23 19.20 -6.28
C PHE A 6 -2.36 18.20 -6.54
N PHE A 7 -3.61 18.59 -6.33
CA PHE A 7 -4.75 17.68 -6.39
C PHE A 7 -5.84 18.22 -7.31
N THR A 8 -6.37 17.34 -8.15
CA THR A 8 -7.58 17.63 -8.91
C THR A 8 -8.79 17.48 -7.97
N THR A 9 -9.70 18.43 -8.02
CA THR A 9 -10.98 18.34 -7.31
C THR A 9 -12.10 18.14 -8.31
N ALA A 10 -12.90 17.10 -8.13
CA ALA A 10 -14.14 16.86 -8.85
C ALA A 10 -15.34 17.27 -8.00
N GLY A 11 -16.50 17.36 -8.62
CA GLY A 11 -17.74 17.80 -8.00
C GLY A 11 -18.06 19.26 -8.35
N PRO A 12 -18.96 19.91 -7.60
CA PRO A 12 -19.62 19.39 -6.38
C PRO A 12 -20.56 18.20 -6.65
N PHE A 13 -20.84 17.39 -5.62
CA PHE A 13 -21.75 16.24 -5.70
C PHE A 13 -22.91 16.39 -4.74
N THR A 14 -24.09 15.94 -5.14
CA THR A 14 -25.28 15.91 -4.29
C THR A 14 -25.22 14.72 -3.30
N LEU A 15 -25.96 14.80 -2.21
CA LEU A 15 -26.06 13.69 -1.26
C LEU A 15 -26.58 12.40 -1.94
N GLY A 16 -27.56 12.52 -2.82
CA GLY A 16 -28.09 11.40 -3.58
C GLY A 16 -27.02 10.71 -4.42
N ARG A 17 -26.15 11.48 -5.10
CA ARG A 17 -24.99 10.92 -5.81
C ARG A 17 -24.04 10.18 -4.86
N LEU A 18 -23.72 10.75 -3.71
CA LEU A 18 -22.80 10.15 -2.75
C LEU A 18 -23.35 8.86 -2.13
N LEU A 19 -24.65 8.81 -1.85
CA LEU A 19 -25.31 7.59 -1.37
C LEU A 19 -25.32 6.48 -2.43
N PHE A 20 -25.52 6.83 -3.69
CA PHE A 20 -25.39 5.88 -4.80
C PHE A 20 -23.97 5.31 -4.91
N GLU A 21 -22.95 6.15 -4.86
CA GLU A 21 -21.55 5.71 -4.88
C GLU A 21 -21.18 4.80 -3.71
N LEU A 22 -21.78 5.02 -2.55
CA LEU A 22 -21.60 4.16 -1.37
C LEU A 22 -22.44 2.86 -1.42
N GLY A 23 -23.28 2.68 -2.44
CA GLY A 23 -24.19 1.56 -2.55
C GLY A 23 -25.35 1.58 -1.54
N LEU A 24 -25.63 2.76 -0.95
CA LEU A 24 -26.75 2.96 -0.02
C LEU A 24 -28.08 3.26 -0.73
N GLN A 25 -28.00 3.59 -2.03
CA GLN A 25 -29.14 3.71 -2.94
C GLN A 25 -28.86 2.90 -4.22
N THR A 26 -29.93 2.40 -4.84
CA THR A 26 -29.84 1.61 -6.08
C THR A 26 -29.81 2.48 -7.34
N ARG A 27 -30.14 3.78 -7.21
CA ARG A 27 -30.11 4.79 -8.27
C ARG A 27 -29.61 6.12 -7.71
N GLU A 28 -29.06 6.95 -8.58
CA GLU A 28 -28.73 8.34 -8.25
C GLU A 28 -30.03 9.16 -8.20
N GLU A 29 -30.66 9.26 -7.02
CA GLU A 29 -31.89 10.01 -6.81
C GLU A 29 -31.68 11.05 -5.71
N PRO A 30 -32.27 12.25 -5.80
CA PRO A 30 -32.22 13.21 -4.72
C PRO A 30 -32.81 12.66 -3.43
N VAL A 31 -32.17 12.89 -2.30
CA VAL A 31 -32.68 12.48 -0.97
C VAL A 31 -33.94 13.27 -0.62
N ALA A 32 -34.00 14.53 -1.06
CA ALA A 32 -35.20 15.36 -1.04
C ALA A 32 -35.22 16.23 -2.30
N PRO A 33 -36.21 16.09 -3.20
CA PRO A 33 -36.23 16.81 -4.48
C PRO A 33 -36.14 18.33 -4.39
N ALA A 34 -36.50 18.92 -3.23
CA ALA A 34 -36.46 20.36 -3.01
C ALA A 34 -35.17 20.86 -2.30
N ALA A 35 -34.34 19.99 -1.77
CA ALA A 35 -33.17 20.36 -0.97
C ALA A 35 -32.15 19.23 -0.83
N ASP A 36 -31.68 18.64 -1.96
CA ASP A 36 -30.62 17.64 -1.89
C ASP A 36 -29.28 18.35 -1.58
N PRO A 37 -28.68 18.13 -0.39
CA PRO A 37 -27.49 18.85 0.01
C PRO A 37 -26.33 18.57 -0.95
N VAL A 38 -25.54 19.60 -1.20
CA VAL A 38 -24.39 19.56 -2.11
C VAL A 38 -23.10 19.64 -1.33
N PHE A 39 -22.16 18.77 -1.66
CA PHE A 39 -20.85 18.69 -1.01
C PHE A 39 -19.74 18.98 -2.00
N THR A 40 -18.74 19.72 -1.55
CA THR A 40 -17.59 20.16 -2.36
C THR A 40 -16.32 19.37 -2.05
N GLY A 41 -16.36 18.42 -1.08
CA GLY A 41 -15.23 17.59 -0.73
C GLY A 41 -15.36 16.93 0.62
N VAL A 42 -14.24 16.39 1.06
CA VAL A 42 -14.05 15.73 2.35
C VAL A 42 -13.12 16.53 3.25
N ALA A 43 -13.24 16.40 4.59
CA ALA A 43 -12.34 17.02 5.55
C ALA A 43 -12.30 16.24 6.88
N ALA A 44 -11.27 16.48 7.70
CA ALA A 44 -11.26 16.03 9.09
C ALA A 44 -12.37 16.72 9.90
N LEU A 45 -12.84 16.09 10.97
CA LEU A 45 -13.94 16.60 11.81
C LEU A 45 -13.73 18.04 12.27
N GLU A 46 -12.49 18.37 12.66
CA GLU A 46 -12.12 19.68 13.19
C GLU A 46 -12.07 20.79 12.12
N LEU A 47 -11.94 20.40 10.85
CA LEU A 47 -11.74 21.33 9.73
C LEU A 47 -12.94 21.38 8.79
N ALA A 48 -13.92 20.51 9.00
CA ALA A 48 -15.05 20.39 8.11
C ALA A 48 -16.00 21.59 8.24
N THR A 49 -16.51 22.05 7.10
CA THR A 49 -17.55 23.05 6.94
C THR A 49 -18.85 22.37 6.48
N ALA A 50 -19.96 23.12 6.45
CA ALA A 50 -21.27 22.57 6.10
C ALA A 50 -21.37 21.97 4.69
N ASP A 51 -20.45 22.31 3.81
CA ASP A 51 -20.30 21.77 2.46
C ASP A 51 -19.30 20.62 2.35
N ARG A 52 -18.83 20.05 3.50
CA ARG A 52 -17.85 18.96 3.55
C ARG A 52 -18.42 17.73 4.24
N LEU A 53 -17.93 16.56 3.80
CA LEU A 53 -18.14 15.31 4.50
C LEU A 53 -16.96 15.00 5.43
N SER A 54 -17.27 14.35 6.53
CA SER A 54 -16.28 13.80 7.44
C SER A 54 -16.62 12.38 7.83
N PHE A 55 -15.82 11.76 8.68
CA PHE A 55 -16.11 10.43 9.21
C PHE A 55 -15.73 10.34 10.68
N PHE A 56 -16.40 9.42 11.39
CA PHE A 56 -16.08 9.07 12.76
C PHE A 56 -16.06 7.55 12.91
N HIS A 57 -14.93 7.04 13.37
CA HIS A 57 -14.75 5.60 13.59
C HIS A 57 -13.89 5.28 14.82
N ASN A 58 -13.34 6.30 15.49
CA ASN A 58 -12.46 6.11 16.64
C ASN A 58 -12.89 7.04 17.77
N SER A 59 -13.15 6.50 18.96
CA SER A 59 -13.62 7.21 20.14
C SER A 59 -12.68 8.34 20.62
N ARG A 60 -11.41 8.32 20.24
CA ARG A 60 -10.46 9.41 20.48
C ARG A 60 -10.93 10.75 19.92
N TYR A 61 -11.71 10.72 18.84
CA TYR A 61 -12.21 11.92 18.16
C TYR A 61 -13.63 12.31 18.58
N GLN A 62 -14.12 11.80 19.73
CA GLN A 62 -15.48 12.07 20.19
C GLN A 62 -15.72 13.56 20.46
N ALA A 63 -14.73 14.28 21.01
CA ALA A 63 -14.82 15.73 21.21
C ALA A 63 -14.90 16.47 19.87
N ALA A 64 -14.09 16.10 18.89
CA ALA A 64 -14.11 16.66 17.56
C ALA A 64 -15.44 16.39 16.82
N LEU A 65 -16.05 15.21 17.03
CA LEU A 65 -17.38 14.91 16.50
C LEU A 65 -18.45 15.84 17.09
N ALA A 66 -18.42 16.08 18.38
CA ALA A 66 -19.42 16.94 19.05
C ALA A 66 -19.35 18.40 18.58
N GLU A 67 -18.20 18.88 18.16
CA GLU A 67 -17.94 20.26 17.74
C GLU A 67 -17.88 20.45 16.23
N THR A 68 -18.00 19.36 15.44
CA THR A 68 -17.85 19.43 13.98
C THR A 68 -18.91 20.30 13.32
N LYS A 69 -18.51 21.01 12.28
CA LYS A 69 -19.40 21.78 11.41
C LYS A 69 -19.60 21.09 10.05
N ALA A 70 -19.24 19.81 9.95
CA ALA A 70 -19.45 19.02 8.75
C ALA A 70 -20.93 18.97 8.35
N GLY A 71 -21.23 19.06 7.07
CA GLY A 71 -22.61 18.90 6.59
C GLY A 71 -23.10 17.46 6.64
N ALA A 72 -22.16 16.48 6.55
CA ALA A 72 -22.48 15.07 6.75
C ALA A 72 -21.29 14.33 7.38
N VAL A 73 -21.59 13.29 8.17
CA VAL A 73 -20.59 12.47 8.85
C VAL A 73 -20.89 10.98 8.63
N LEU A 74 -19.94 10.26 8.08
CA LEU A 74 -19.96 8.80 7.96
C LEU A 74 -19.72 8.19 9.34
N VAL A 75 -20.63 7.35 9.82
CA VAL A 75 -20.61 6.77 11.17
C VAL A 75 -21.09 5.32 11.17
N HIS A 76 -20.73 4.56 12.20
CA HIS A 76 -21.40 3.32 12.53
C HIS A 76 -22.82 3.58 13.07
N ALA A 77 -23.70 2.60 12.94
CA ALA A 77 -25.08 2.71 13.42
C ALA A 77 -25.14 3.11 14.91
N ASP A 78 -24.28 2.54 15.73
CA ASP A 78 -24.20 2.80 17.17
C ASP A 78 -23.81 4.24 17.51
N ASP A 79 -23.14 4.93 16.61
CA ASP A 79 -22.64 6.30 16.79
C ASP A 79 -23.51 7.37 16.11
N ALA A 80 -24.52 6.99 15.34
CA ALA A 80 -25.38 7.90 14.59
C ALA A 80 -26.02 8.98 15.48
N HIS A 81 -26.43 8.61 16.71
CA HIS A 81 -27.06 9.50 17.69
C HIS A 81 -26.09 10.59 18.23
N ARG A 82 -24.79 10.43 18.00
CA ARG A 82 -23.74 11.38 18.45
C ARG A 82 -23.45 12.48 17.46
N VAL A 83 -23.93 12.34 16.22
CA VAL A 83 -23.74 13.35 15.17
C VAL A 83 -24.54 14.60 15.55
N PRO A 84 -23.94 15.82 15.52
CA PRO A 84 -24.61 17.06 15.89
C PRO A 84 -25.85 17.33 15.03
N GLN A 85 -26.82 18.03 15.63
CA GLN A 85 -28.01 18.52 14.93
C GLN A 85 -27.63 19.50 13.83
N GLY A 86 -27.58 19.33 12.67
CA GLY A 86 -27.12 20.19 11.56
C GLY A 86 -26.19 19.47 10.61
N ALA A 87 -25.70 18.30 11.02
CA ALA A 87 -24.99 17.38 10.14
C ALA A 87 -25.86 16.15 9.84
N VAL A 88 -25.77 15.64 8.62
CA VAL A 88 -26.44 14.39 8.24
C VAL A 88 -25.60 13.20 8.69
N ALA A 89 -26.17 12.29 9.49
CA ALA A 89 -25.53 11.04 9.85
C ALA A 89 -25.67 10.04 8.70
N LEU A 90 -24.55 9.68 8.06
CA LEU A 90 -24.48 8.67 7.01
C LEU A 90 -24.03 7.34 7.63
N VAL A 91 -24.99 6.45 7.89
CA VAL A 91 -24.73 5.16 8.54
C VAL A 91 -24.16 4.18 7.53
N VAL A 92 -22.95 3.70 7.81
CA VAL A 92 -22.21 2.74 6.98
C VAL A 92 -21.57 1.65 7.82
N VAL A 93 -21.25 0.52 7.21
CA VAL A 93 -20.60 -0.61 7.90
C VAL A 93 -19.15 -0.27 8.28
N ASP A 94 -18.45 0.45 7.43
CA ASP A 94 -17.07 0.87 7.65
C ASP A 94 -16.90 2.35 7.26
N PRO A 95 -16.97 3.27 8.24
CA PRO A 95 -16.85 4.71 8.00
C PRO A 95 -15.52 5.13 7.39
N TYR A 96 -14.42 4.45 7.75
CA TYR A 96 -13.10 4.79 7.22
C TYR A 96 -12.96 4.40 5.75
N ARG A 97 -13.42 3.20 5.39
CA ARG A 97 -13.46 2.73 4.01
C ARG A 97 -14.36 3.61 3.13
N ALA A 98 -15.56 3.93 3.62
CA ALA A 98 -16.51 4.79 2.92
C ALA A 98 -15.94 6.20 2.70
N PHE A 99 -15.23 6.75 3.70
CA PHE A 99 -14.53 8.03 3.57
C PHE A 99 -13.43 7.96 2.51
N GLY A 100 -12.65 6.89 2.46
CA GLY A 100 -11.65 6.66 1.41
C GLY A 100 -12.27 6.61 0.02
N GLN A 101 -13.41 5.92 -0.13
CA GLN A 101 -14.14 5.83 -1.40
C GLN A 101 -14.64 7.20 -1.88
N LEU A 102 -15.26 7.99 -0.98
CA LEU A 102 -15.70 9.34 -1.32
C LEU A 102 -14.51 10.31 -1.53
N SER A 103 -13.43 10.15 -0.78
CA SER A 103 -12.21 10.93 -1.01
C SER A 103 -11.66 10.72 -2.42
N ALA A 104 -11.65 9.48 -2.92
CA ALA A 104 -11.24 9.16 -4.28
C ALA A 104 -12.20 9.73 -5.34
N LEU A 105 -13.50 9.81 -5.05
CA LEU A 105 -14.48 10.42 -5.92
C LEU A 105 -14.24 11.95 -6.05
N PHE A 106 -14.00 12.64 -4.93
CA PHE A 106 -13.72 14.08 -4.93
C PHE A 106 -12.31 14.40 -5.44
N HIS A 107 -11.37 13.51 -5.29
CA HIS A 107 -9.98 13.68 -5.71
C HIS A 107 -9.53 12.52 -6.57
N PRO A 108 -10.10 12.41 -7.80
CA PRO A 108 -9.71 11.35 -8.71
C PRO A 108 -8.22 11.50 -9.03
N VAL A 109 -7.50 10.40 -8.95
CA VAL A 109 -6.18 10.33 -9.58
C VAL A 109 -6.40 10.64 -11.06
N ARG A 110 -5.65 11.60 -11.61
CA ARG A 110 -5.76 11.93 -13.04
C ARG A 110 -5.62 10.65 -13.84
N VAL A 111 -6.73 10.13 -14.30
CA VAL A 111 -6.77 9.10 -15.35
C VAL A 111 -6.45 9.84 -16.63
N GLU A 112 -5.30 9.61 -17.15
CA GLU A 112 -4.84 10.31 -18.33
C GLU A 112 -5.59 9.88 -19.59
N THR A 113 -5.52 10.73 -20.56
CA THR A 113 -6.18 10.72 -21.84
C THR A 113 -6.00 9.37 -22.56
N GLN A 114 -7.00 8.98 -23.37
CA GLN A 114 -6.92 7.86 -24.31
C GLN A 114 -5.84 8.05 -25.40
N THR A 115 -5.10 9.13 -25.36
CA THR A 115 -4.07 9.48 -26.36
C THR A 115 -2.69 9.10 -25.81
N THR A 116 -1.97 8.28 -26.55
CA THR A 116 -0.57 7.96 -26.28
C THR A 116 0.29 9.21 -26.32
N THR A 117 1.04 9.47 -25.25
CA THR A 117 1.93 10.63 -25.13
C THR A 117 3.34 10.16 -24.83
N ILE A 118 4.26 10.34 -25.76
CA ILE A 118 5.67 10.03 -25.61
C ILE A 118 6.47 11.34 -25.60
N HIS A 119 7.12 11.64 -24.47
CA HIS A 119 7.94 12.85 -24.39
C HIS A 119 9.10 12.76 -25.39
N PRO A 120 9.47 13.85 -26.09
CA PRO A 120 10.54 13.81 -27.12
C PRO A 120 11.92 13.35 -26.65
N THR A 121 12.18 13.42 -25.33
CA THR A 121 13.44 12.93 -24.73
C THR A 121 13.33 11.48 -24.23
N ALA A 122 12.21 10.82 -24.38
CA ALA A 122 12.10 9.40 -24.06
C ALA A 122 12.79 8.58 -25.16
N ALA A 123 13.54 7.56 -24.75
CA ALA A 123 14.20 6.62 -25.66
C ALA A 123 13.46 5.29 -25.62
N VAL A 124 12.85 4.91 -26.73
CA VAL A 124 12.09 3.68 -26.88
C VAL A 124 12.76 2.81 -27.95
N ASP A 125 13.09 1.57 -27.60
CA ASP A 125 13.65 0.61 -28.56
C ASP A 125 12.63 0.27 -29.63
N ASP A 126 13.06 0.13 -30.87
CA ASP A 126 12.19 -0.15 -32.04
C ASP A 126 11.40 -1.47 -31.92
N THR A 127 11.85 -2.40 -31.09
CA THR A 127 11.20 -3.69 -30.85
C THR A 127 10.25 -3.66 -29.64
N ALA A 128 10.22 -2.55 -28.89
CA ALA A 128 9.30 -2.38 -27.77
C ALA A 128 7.86 -2.13 -28.27
N VAL A 129 6.89 -2.62 -27.51
CA VAL A 129 5.47 -2.43 -27.78
C VAL A 129 4.90 -1.45 -26.74
N VAL A 130 4.41 -0.32 -27.23
CA VAL A 130 3.74 0.70 -26.41
C VAL A 130 2.30 0.78 -26.91
N GLU A 131 1.35 0.32 -26.09
CA GLU A 131 -0.07 0.30 -26.44
C GLU A 131 -0.72 1.69 -26.33
N ASP A 132 -1.98 1.79 -26.76
CA ASP A 132 -2.74 3.04 -26.76
C ASP A 132 -2.94 3.62 -25.33
N GLY A 133 -2.94 4.96 -25.26
CA GLY A 133 -3.17 5.69 -24.01
C GLY A 133 -1.98 5.63 -23.02
N VAL A 134 -0.82 5.10 -23.42
CA VAL A 134 0.38 5.10 -22.59
C VAL A 134 1.01 6.49 -22.57
N THR A 135 1.41 6.93 -21.37
CA THR A 135 2.21 8.16 -21.18
C THR A 135 3.63 7.82 -20.78
N LEU A 136 4.63 8.28 -21.56
CA LEU A 136 6.05 8.22 -21.22
C LEU A 136 6.58 9.61 -20.94
N GLY A 137 7.01 9.84 -19.69
CA GLY A 137 7.59 11.12 -19.25
C GLY A 137 9.00 11.40 -19.79
N PRO A 138 9.57 12.56 -19.47
CA PRO A 138 10.90 12.94 -19.90
C PRO A 138 11.96 11.92 -19.47
N PHE A 139 12.90 11.63 -20.38
CA PHE A 139 14.06 10.76 -20.13
C PHE A 139 13.70 9.33 -19.68
N VAL A 140 12.50 8.85 -20.00
CA VAL A 140 12.14 7.44 -19.84
C VAL A 140 12.92 6.63 -20.86
N SER A 141 13.45 5.47 -20.43
CA SER A 141 14.10 4.49 -21.32
C SER A 141 13.30 3.20 -21.34
N VAL A 142 12.97 2.70 -22.53
CA VAL A 142 12.25 1.45 -22.75
C VAL A 142 13.13 0.53 -23.60
N GLY A 143 13.50 -0.62 -23.04
CA GLY A 143 14.42 -1.58 -23.65
C GLY A 143 13.77 -2.52 -24.65
N ALA A 144 14.62 -3.23 -25.38
CA ALA A 144 14.22 -4.14 -26.46
C ALA A 144 13.17 -5.18 -26.01
N GLY A 145 12.13 -5.36 -26.81
CA GLY A 145 11.06 -6.33 -26.57
C GLY A 145 10.22 -6.07 -25.31
N ALA A 146 10.36 -4.91 -24.67
CA ALA A 146 9.49 -4.54 -23.57
C ALA A 146 8.06 -4.29 -24.06
N VAL A 147 7.07 -4.60 -23.22
CA VAL A 147 5.65 -4.39 -23.53
C VAL A 147 5.03 -3.51 -22.44
N ILE A 148 4.49 -2.37 -22.81
CA ILE A 148 3.76 -1.46 -21.92
C ILE A 148 2.32 -1.40 -22.40
N LYS A 149 1.40 -1.97 -21.59
CA LYS A 149 -0.02 -2.07 -21.95
C LYS A 149 -0.78 -0.79 -21.71
N ALA A 150 -1.95 -0.74 -22.33
CA ALA A 150 -2.81 0.43 -22.46
C ALA A 150 -3.04 1.21 -21.15
N GLY A 151 -3.04 2.52 -21.26
CA GLY A 151 -3.38 3.46 -20.18
C GLY A 151 -2.33 3.56 -19.06
N SER A 152 -1.14 2.97 -19.23
CA SER A 152 -0.07 3.04 -18.22
C SER A 152 0.72 4.34 -18.31
N ILE A 153 1.13 4.86 -17.15
CA ILE A 153 1.86 6.12 -17.00
C ILE A 153 3.25 5.84 -16.43
N ILE A 154 4.28 6.26 -17.13
CA ILE A 154 5.69 6.07 -16.73
C ILE A 154 6.29 7.44 -16.46
N GLY A 155 6.58 7.72 -15.19
CA GLY A 155 7.17 8.97 -14.73
C GLY A 155 8.62 9.17 -15.18
N ALA A 156 9.04 10.41 -15.17
CA ALA A 156 10.34 10.85 -15.67
C ALA A 156 11.53 10.03 -15.10
N HIS A 157 12.57 9.85 -15.93
CA HIS A 157 13.82 9.15 -15.58
C HIS A 157 13.64 7.68 -15.16
N SER A 158 12.51 7.07 -15.47
CA SER A 158 12.29 5.64 -15.20
C SER A 158 12.90 4.79 -16.32
N VAL A 159 13.32 3.57 -15.95
CA VAL A 159 13.92 2.61 -16.87
C VAL A 159 13.10 1.34 -16.88
N ILE A 160 12.57 0.98 -18.05
CA ILE A 160 11.91 -0.29 -18.32
C ILE A 160 12.90 -1.15 -19.10
N GLY A 161 13.45 -2.16 -18.45
CA GLY A 161 14.48 -3.03 -19.02
C GLY A 161 13.96 -3.93 -20.16
N PRO A 162 14.87 -4.57 -20.92
CA PRO A 162 14.50 -5.46 -22.00
C PRO A 162 13.56 -6.59 -21.55
N GLY A 163 12.55 -6.88 -22.35
CA GLY A 163 11.58 -7.97 -22.14
C GLY A 163 10.66 -7.79 -20.93
N VAL A 164 10.68 -6.65 -20.25
CA VAL A 164 9.73 -6.34 -19.16
C VAL A 164 8.32 -6.24 -19.72
N VAL A 165 7.36 -6.84 -19.04
CA VAL A 165 5.94 -6.69 -19.36
C VAL A 165 5.27 -5.90 -18.24
N LEU A 166 4.65 -4.77 -18.59
CA LEU A 166 3.85 -3.94 -17.70
C LEU A 166 2.39 -4.01 -18.13
N GLY A 167 1.51 -4.35 -17.21
CA GLY A 167 0.07 -4.48 -17.40
C GLY A 167 -0.63 -3.16 -17.72
N LYS A 168 -1.96 -3.20 -17.79
CA LYS A 168 -2.81 -2.03 -18.10
C LYS A 168 -2.95 -1.11 -16.89
N ALA A 169 -3.14 0.18 -17.17
CA ALA A 169 -3.43 1.20 -16.18
C ALA A 169 -2.46 1.22 -14.99
N CYS A 170 -1.20 0.87 -15.24
CA CYS A 170 -0.13 0.95 -14.23
C CYS A 170 0.38 2.38 -14.13
N VAL A 171 0.79 2.77 -12.92
CA VAL A 171 1.39 4.07 -12.65
C VAL A 171 2.77 3.87 -12.04
N LEU A 172 3.80 4.27 -12.76
CA LEU A 172 5.16 4.36 -12.25
C LEU A 172 5.50 5.83 -12.03
N GLU A 173 5.78 6.20 -10.80
CA GLU A 173 6.33 7.53 -10.51
C GLU A 173 7.76 7.65 -11.03
N GLY A 174 8.37 8.82 -10.90
CA GLY A 174 9.71 9.06 -11.45
C GLY A 174 10.82 8.20 -10.83
N HIS A 175 11.92 8.03 -11.61
CA HIS A 175 13.13 7.32 -11.17
C HIS A 175 12.95 5.84 -10.80
N CYS A 176 11.92 5.16 -11.28
CA CYS A 176 11.75 3.73 -11.10
C CYS A 176 12.64 2.91 -12.05
N THR A 177 13.08 1.73 -11.63
CA THR A 177 13.72 0.77 -12.53
C THR A 177 13.06 -0.59 -12.46
N LEU A 178 12.67 -1.13 -13.60
CA LEU A 178 12.14 -2.48 -13.77
C LEU A 178 13.05 -3.27 -14.67
N SER A 179 13.48 -4.45 -14.23
CA SER A 179 14.21 -5.41 -15.05
C SER A 179 13.75 -6.82 -14.71
N HIS A 180 13.79 -7.75 -15.66
CA HIS A 180 13.40 -9.14 -15.43
C HIS A 180 12.04 -9.25 -14.69
N ALA A 181 11.06 -8.44 -15.06
CA ALA A 181 9.79 -8.30 -14.35
C ALA A 181 8.59 -8.52 -15.25
N LEU A 182 7.59 -9.22 -14.72
CA LEU A 182 6.25 -9.34 -15.27
C LEU A 182 5.29 -8.69 -14.26
N VAL A 183 4.61 -7.65 -14.68
CA VAL A 183 3.75 -6.82 -13.81
C VAL A 183 2.32 -6.90 -14.32
N GLY A 184 1.39 -7.17 -13.42
CA GLY A 184 -0.04 -7.21 -13.68
C GLY A 184 -0.67 -5.85 -13.95
N ASP A 185 -1.99 -5.77 -13.92
CA ASP A 185 -2.76 -4.57 -14.22
C ASP A 185 -2.93 -3.68 -12.97
N ARG A 186 -3.11 -2.38 -13.15
CA ARG A 186 -3.41 -1.38 -12.08
C ARG A 186 -2.38 -1.35 -10.95
N VAL A 187 -1.13 -1.65 -11.26
CA VAL A 187 -0.04 -1.61 -10.29
C VAL A 187 0.48 -0.19 -10.13
N SER A 188 0.66 0.24 -8.88
CA SER A 188 1.23 1.55 -8.52
C SER A 188 2.64 1.37 -7.97
N ILE A 189 3.63 2.00 -8.60
CA ILE A 189 5.03 1.93 -8.18
C ILE A 189 5.52 3.35 -7.90
N LYS A 190 5.82 3.62 -6.62
CA LYS A 190 6.22 4.94 -6.15
C LYS A 190 7.66 5.27 -6.52
N ALA A 191 7.99 6.55 -6.46
CA ALA A 191 9.27 7.09 -6.90
C ALA A 191 10.48 6.36 -6.30
N GLY A 192 11.47 6.10 -7.13
CA GLY A 192 12.73 5.49 -6.72
C GLY A 192 12.70 3.99 -6.46
N ALA A 193 11.58 3.30 -6.62
CA ALA A 193 11.52 1.85 -6.45
C ALA A 193 12.38 1.11 -7.49
N ARG A 194 12.99 -0.01 -7.08
CA ARG A 194 13.89 -0.82 -7.90
C ARG A 194 13.41 -2.26 -7.91
N LEU A 195 13.07 -2.80 -9.06
CA LEU A 195 12.52 -4.14 -9.22
C LEU A 195 13.34 -4.95 -10.21
N GLY A 196 13.68 -6.19 -9.82
CA GLY A 196 14.29 -7.18 -10.70
C GLY A 196 15.82 -7.13 -10.77
N GLN A 197 16.49 -6.36 -9.92
CA GLN A 197 17.93 -6.50 -9.74
C GLN A 197 18.27 -7.89 -9.20
N GLY A 198 19.52 -8.36 -9.42
CA GLY A 198 19.96 -9.65 -8.89
C GLY A 198 20.02 -9.64 -7.37
N GLY A 199 19.46 -10.68 -6.75
CA GLY A 199 19.53 -10.89 -5.32
C GLY A 199 20.94 -11.16 -4.79
N PHE A 200 21.09 -11.15 -3.46
CA PHE A 200 22.36 -11.36 -2.76
C PHE A 200 22.66 -12.86 -2.64
N GLY A 201 23.26 -13.42 -3.68
CA GLY A 201 23.61 -14.85 -3.76
C GLY A 201 25.09 -15.06 -3.99
N TRP A 202 25.79 -15.63 -3.00
CA TRP A 202 27.23 -15.87 -3.03
C TRP A 202 27.59 -17.19 -2.35
N ALA A 203 28.58 -17.89 -2.89
CA ALA A 203 29.24 -19.01 -2.24
C ALA A 203 30.65 -18.57 -1.82
N LEU A 204 30.99 -18.79 -0.55
CA LEU A 204 32.33 -18.54 -0.04
C LEU A 204 33.23 -19.75 -0.32
N ASP A 205 34.36 -19.54 -0.93
CA ASP A 205 35.48 -20.49 -0.89
C ASP A 205 36.24 -20.30 0.44
N PRO A 206 36.17 -21.27 1.37
CA PRO A 206 36.74 -21.09 2.68
C PRO A 206 38.26 -21.07 2.66
N THR A 207 38.90 -21.56 1.58
CA THR A 207 40.37 -21.63 1.48
C THR A 207 40.94 -20.30 1.02
N SER A 208 40.35 -19.72 -0.02
CA SER A 208 40.85 -18.47 -0.60
C SER A 208 40.12 -17.22 -0.09
N LEU A 209 39.06 -17.37 0.72
CA LEU A 209 38.14 -16.32 1.19
C LEU A 209 37.52 -15.52 0.04
N LYS A 210 37.47 -16.08 -1.16
CA LYS A 210 36.84 -15.46 -2.31
C LYS A 210 35.37 -15.85 -2.40
N HIS A 211 34.55 -14.89 -2.82
CA HIS A 211 33.12 -15.10 -3.04
C HIS A 211 32.86 -15.41 -4.52
N GLN A 212 32.25 -16.56 -4.78
CA GLN A 212 31.69 -16.92 -6.09
C GLN A 212 30.27 -16.38 -6.16
N ARG A 213 29.98 -15.51 -7.12
CA ARG A 213 28.61 -15.04 -7.35
C ARG A 213 27.74 -16.16 -7.90
N ILE A 214 26.55 -16.32 -7.35
CA ILE A 214 25.52 -17.22 -7.84
C ILE A 214 24.62 -16.44 -8.81
N PRO A 215 24.53 -16.81 -10.09
CA PRO A 215 23.64 -16.15 -11.05
C PRO A 215 22.19 -16.17 -10.57
N GLN A 216 21.50 -15.05 -10.71
CA GLN A 216 20.08 -14.92 -10.35
C GLN A 216 19.27 -14.98 -11.64
N LEU A 217 18.64 -16.13 -11.91
CA LEU A 217 18.06 -16.47 -13.21
C LEU A 217 16.52 -16.44 -13.23
N GLY A 218 15.89 -16.19 -12.07
CA GLY A 218 14.45 -16.00 -11.97
C GLY A 218 14.02 -14.57 -12.30
N ARG A 219 12.75 -14.30 -12.12
CA ARG A 219 12.09 -13.01 -12.40
C ARG A 219 11.47 -12.44 -11.14
N VAL A 220 10.92 -11.22 -11.26
CA VAL A 220 9.91 -10.67 -10.37
C VAL A 220 8.56 -10.79 -11.06
N VAL A 221 7.58 -11.39 -10.41
CA VAL A 221 6.21 -11.51 -10.89
C VAL A 221 5.28 -10.80 -9.91
N ILE A 222 4.57 -9.79 -10.39
CA ILE A 222 3.66 -8.96 -9.60
C ILE A 222 2.25 -9.13 -10.15
N GLY A 223 1.31 -9.41 -9.26
CA GLY A 223 -0.11 -9.53 -9.59
C GLY A 223 -0.79 -8.19 -9.86
N ASP A 224 -2.11 -8.21 -9.92
CA ASP A 224 -2.94 -7.03 -10.14
C ASP A 224 -3.14 -6.21 -8.85
N ASP A 225 -3.43 -4.91 -9.00
CA ASP A 225 -3.80 -4.01 -7.90
C ASP A 225 -2.75 -3.92 -6.77
N VAL A 226 -1.47 -4.13 -7.08
CA VAL A 226 -0.35 -4.07 -6.12
C VAL A 226 0.18 -2.64 -6.00
N GLU A 227 0.53 -2.23 -4.78
CA GLU A 227 1.25 -0.97 -4.54
C GLU A 227 2.66 -1.24 -4.00
N ILE A 228 3.67 -0.62 -4.62
CA ILE A 228 5.07 -0.67 -4.19
C ILE A 228 5.52 0.74 -3.80
N GLY A 229 5.91 0.91 -2.54
CA GLY A 229 6.32 2.17 -1.95
C GLY A 229 7.65 2.72 -2.46
N ALA A 230 7.89 3.99 -2.17
CA ALA A 230 9.07 4.72 -2.63
C ALA A 230 10.37 4.09 -2.10
N ASN A 231 11.39 4.01 -2.97
CA ASN A 231 12.69 3.42 -2.68
C ASN A 231 12.65 1.96 -2.16
N THR A 232 11.56 1.26 -2.37
CA THR A 232 11.46 -0.18 -2.09
C THR A 232 12.23 -0.96 -3.15
N THR A 233 12.91 -2.03 -2.71
CA THR A 233 13.69 -2.90 -3.58
C THR A 233 13.10 -4.31 -3.58
N VAL A 234 12.94 -4.89 -4.79
CA VAL A 234 12.44 -6.27 -4.98
C VAL A 234 13.43 -7.01 -5.85
N ASP A 235 14.16 -7.96 -5.25
CA ASP A 235 15.14 -8.76 -5.97
C ASP A 235 14.46 -9.84 -6.80
N ARG A 236 15.00 -10.13 -7.99
CA ARG A 236 14.56 -11.28 -8.77
C ARG A 236 15.00 -12.59 -8.14
N GLY A 237 14.31 -13.65 -8.43
CA GLY A 237 14.62 -14.98 -7.92
C GLY A 237 15.96 -15.53 -8.43
N ALA A 238 16.53 -16.43 -7.66
CA ALA A 238 17.78 -17.12 -8.05
C ALA A 238 17.54 -18.18 -9.13
N GLY A 239 16.43 -18.88 -9.08
CA GLY A 239 15.94 -19.84 -10.07
C GLY A 239 14.42 -19.75 -10.13
N PRO A 240 13.67 -20.11 -9.06
CA PRO A 240 12.25 -19.76 -8.95
C PRO A 240 12.07 -18.25 -8.88
N ASP A 241 10.90 -17.75 -9.30
CA ASP A 241 10.58 -16.32 -9.29
C ASP A 241 10.37 -15.77 -7.86
N THR A 242 10.59 -14.47 -7.68
CA THR A 242 10.05 -13.68 -6.58
C THR A 242 8.64 -13.26 -6.96
N ILE A 243 7.65 -13.51 -6.10
CA ILE A 243 6.22 -13.36 -6.41
C ILE A 243 5.56 -12.43 -5.41
N ILE A 244 4.77 -11.48 -5.90
CA ILE A 244 3.91 -10.60 -5.11
C ILE A 244 2.48 -10.79 -5.62
N GLY A 245 1.60 -11.33 -4.76
CA GLY A 245 0.20 -11.62 -5.08
C GLY A 245 -0.68 -10.38 -5.15
N ASP A 246 -1.82 -10.53 -5.81
CA ASP A 246 -2.77 -9.45 -6.09
C ASP A 246 -3.17 -8.66 -4.84
N GLY A 247 -3.38 -7.36 -4.97
CA GLY A 247 -3.85 -6.47 -3.93
C GLY A 247 -2.89 -6.30 -2.76
N SER A 248 -1.63 -6.73 -2.89
CA SER A 248 -0.63 -6.56 -1.83
C SER A 248 -0.09 -5.14 -1.80
N LEU A 249 0.13 -4.61 -0.59
CA LEU A 249 0.63 -3.27 -0.34
C LEU A 249 2.00 -3.35 0.33
N ILE A 250 3.01 -2.81 -0.29
CA ILE A 250 4.37 -2.74 0.24
C ILE A 250 4.74 -1.27 0.37
N ASP A 251 4.99 -0.83 1.58
CA ASP A 251 5.29 0.56 1.90
C ASP A 251 6.75 0.92 1.56
N ASN A 252 7.16 2.12 1.90
CA ASN A 252 8.43 2.73 1.50
C ASN A 252 9.64 2.04 2.16
N GLN A 253 10.77 2.04 1.43
CA GLN A 253 12.07 1.57 1.92
C GLN A 253 12.08 0.10 2.41
N CYS A 254 11.21 -0.74 1.85
CA CYS A 254 11.21 -2.16 2.13
C CYS A 254 12.23 -2.91 1.25
N GLN A 255 12.76 -4.04 1.78
CA GLN A 255 13.57 -4.99 1.02
C GLN A 255 12.82 -6.31 0.89
N ILE A 256 12.48 -6.69 -0.32
CA ILE A 256 11.94 -8.01 -0.66
C ILE A 256 13.04 -8.79 -1.39
N ALA A 257 13.63 -9.76 -0.69
CA ALA A 257 14.77 -10.50 -1.22
C ALA A 257 14.33 -11.58 -2.23
N HIS A 258 15.33 -12.20 -2.87
CA HIS A 258 15.15 -13.20 -3.92
C HIS A 258 14.27 -14.39 -3.47
N ASN A 259 13.44 -14.89 -4.36
CA ASN A 259 12.55 -16.05 -4.14
C ASN A 259 11.49 -15.86 -3.04
N VAL A 260 11.30 -14.65 -2.52
CA VAL A 260 10.22 -14.36 -1.60
C VAL A 260 8.87 -14.53 -2.32
N ARG A 261 7.89 -15.07 -1.63
CA ARG A 261 6.52 -15.23 -2.12
C ARG A 261 5.56 -14.56 -1.16
N LEU A 262 4.92 -13.48 -1.61
CA LEU A 262 3.80 -12.86 -0.93
C LEU A 262 2.50 -13.36 -1.56
N GLY A 263 1.59 -13.84 -0.74
CA GLY A 263 0.22 -14.16 -1.12
C GLY A 263 -0.59 -12.91 -1.46
N ARG A 264 -1.88 -13.07 -1.68
CA ARG A 264 -2.80 -11.96 -1.99
C ARG A 264 -3.09 -11.11 -0.77
N GLY A 265 -3.23 -9.80 -0.96
CA GLY A 265 -3.65 -8.86 0.07
C GLY A 265 -2.69 -8.77 1.26
N CYS A 266 -1.41 -9.08 1.07
CA CYS A 266 -0.39 -8.86 2.10
C CYS A 266 -0.12 -7.37 2.27
N VAL A 267 0.14 -6.96 3.52
CA VAL A 267 0.55 -5.59 3.85
C VAL A 267 1.90 -5.62 4.54
N VAL A 268 2.88 -4.92 3.97
CA VAL A 268 4.24 -4.81 4.50
C VAL A 268 4.56 -3.34 4.73
N ALA A 269 4.54 -2.92 6.00
CA ALA A 269 4.79 -1.53 6.35
C ALA A 269 6.28 -1.17 6.27
N GLY A 270 6.55 0.14 6.23
CA GLY A 270 7.83 0.73 5.87
C GLY A 270 9.06 0.21 6.60
N ARG A 271 10.19 0.20 5.90
CA ARG A 271 11.51 -0.22 6.38
C ARG A 271 11.56 -1.68 6.85
N THR A 272 10.67 -2.52 6.38
CA THR A 272 10.66 -3.95 6.67
C THR A 272 11.55 -4.70 5.67
N ALA A 273 12.29 -5.68 6.16
CA ALA A 273 13.12 -6.56 5.35
C ALA A 273 12.62 -8.01 5.41
N ILE A 274 12.37 -8.60 4.24
CA ILE A 274 11.98 -10.00 4.10
C ILE A 274 13.12 -10.72 3.39
N ALA A 275 13.78 -11.64 4.11
CA ALA A 275 14.92 -12.36 3.60
C ALA A 275 14.52 -13.45 2.60
N GLY A 276 15.51 -13.91 1.82
CA GLY A 276 15.30 -14.80 0.68
C GLY A 276 14.53 -16.08 0.99
N SER A 277 13.69 -16.48 0.06
CA SER A 277 12.85 -17.69 0.11
C SER A 277 11.82 -17.72 1.25
N ALA A 278 11.54 -16.61 1.91
CA ALA A 278 10.43 -16.53 2.85
C ALA A 278 9.09 -16.53 2.10
N VAL A 279 8.08 -17.15 2.72
CA VAL A 279 6.71 -17.22 2.20
C VAL A 279 5.78 -16.53 3.18
N LEU A 280 5.05 -15.53 2.71
CA LEU A 280 3.93 -14.92 3.41
C LEU A 280 2.65 -15.39 2.72
N GLU A 281 1.79 -16.11 3.43
CA GLU A 281 0.50 -16.53 2.88
C GLU A 281 -0.48 -15.35 2.77
N ASP A 282 -1.67 -15.58 2.18
CA ASP A 282 -2.65 -14.52 1.92
C ASP A 282 -3.00 -13.71 3.18
N GLY A 283 -3.12 -12.38 3.04
CA GLY A 283 -3.59 -11.48 4.08
C GLY A 283 -2.66 -11.30 5.28
N VAL A 284 -1.37 -11.64 5.15
CA VAL A 284 -0.38 -11.38 6.21
C VAL A 284 -0.12 -9.89 6.34
N LEU A 285 -0.13 -9.40 7.58
CA LEU A 285 0.09 -7.99 7.92
C LEU A 285 1.42 -7.85 8.69
N ILE A 286 2.37 -7.09 8.17
CA ILE A 286 3.66 -6.84 8.82
C ILE A 286 3.80 -5.36 9.12
N GLY A 287 3.98 -5.04 10.40
CA GLY A 287 4.26 -3.68 10.88
C GLY A 287 5.63 -3.18 10.45
N GLY A 288 5.84 -1.87 10.58
CA GLY A 288 7.09 -1.23 10.14
C GLY A 288 8.32 -1.68 10.92
N CYS A 289 9.50 -1.55 10.30
CA CYS A 289 10.80 -1.89 10.88
C CYS A 289 10.91 -3.36 11.32
N CYS A 290 10.21 -4.28 10.66
CA CYS A 290 10.30 -5.71 10.93
C CYS A 290 11.39 -6.40 10.11
N ALA A 291 11.82 -7.57 10.58
CA ALA A 291 12.67 -8.49 9.81
C ALA A 291 12.05 -9.89 9.82
N VAL A 292 12.01 -10.54 8.66
CA VAL A 292 11.60 -11.94 8.50
C VAL A 292 12.82 -12.70 7.98
N LEU A 293 13.27 -13.70 8.71
CA LEU A 293 14.41 -14.53 8.29
C LEU A 293 14.03 -15.40 7.07
N GLY A 294 15.07 -15.83 6.36
CA GLY A 294 14.90 -16.63 5.13
C GLY A 294 14.30 -18.01 5.38
N HIS A 295 13.66 -18.56 4.33
CA HIS A 295 13.10 -19.91 4.32
C HIS A 295 11.99 -20.18 5.36
N LEU A 296 11.34 -19.13 5.86
CA LEU A 296 10.23 -19.24 6.80
C LEU A 296 8.88 -19.12 6.06
N THR A 297 7.86 -19.75 6.64
CA THR A 297 6.47 -19.55 6.22
C THR A 297 5.69 -18.80 7.30
N ILE A 298 5.09 -17.69 6.94
CA ILE A 298 4.18 -16.92 7.78
C ILE A 298 2.75 -17.26 7.33
N GLY A 299 2.02 -17.95 8.22
CA GLY A 299 0.69 -18.48 7.92
C GLY A 299 -0.34 -17.37 7.64
N ARG A 300 -1.37 -17.71 6.87
CA ARG A 300 -2.45 -16.82 6.41
C ARG A 300 -3.00 -15.92 7.53
N GLY A 301 -3.22 -14.65 7.22
CA GLY A 301 -3.84 -13.69 8.12
C GLY A 301 -3.06 -13.40 9.40
N SER A 302 -1.79 -13.83 9.48
CA SER A 302 -0.93 -13.51 10.62
C SER A 302 -0.61 -12.02 10.68
N GLN A 303 -0.40 -11.53 11.91
CA GLN A 303 -0.05 -10.14 12.20
C GLN A 303 1.27 -10.06 12.93
N ILE A 304 2.22 -9.36 12.35
CA ILE A 304 3.53 -9.12 12.95
C ILE A 304 3.58 -7.65 13.38
N HIS A 305 3.64 -7.41 14.67
CA HIS A 305 3.71 -6.05 15.21
C HIS A 305 5.04 -5.38 14.86
N ALA A 306 5.00 -4.04 14.75
CA ALA A 306 6.17 -3.24 14.38
C ALA A 306 7.41 -3.55 15.26
N SER A 307 8.59 -3.38 14.66
CA SER A 307 9.90 -3.62 15.30
C SER A 307 10.08 -5.05 15.82
N SER A 308 9.59 -6.04 15.06
CA SER A 308 9.70 -7.45 15.41
C SER A 308 10.64 -8.20 14.46
N THR A 309 11.32 -9.22 14.96
CA THR A 309 12.15 -10.13 14.16
C THR A 309 11.56 -11.54 14.19
N VAL A 310 11.03 -12.00 13.06
CA VAL A 310 10.48 -13.35 12.92
C VAL A 310 11.62 -14.32 12.61
N THR A 311 11.86 -15.26 13.51
CA THR A 311 12.95 -16.24 13.40
C THR A 311 12.47 -17.68 13.21
N LYS A 312 11.16 -17.92 13.18
CA LYS A 312 10.53 -19.23 13.03
C LYS A 312 9.25 -19.12 12.21
N THR A 313 8.97 -20.18 11.45
CA THR A 313 7.66 -20.37 10.81
C THR A 313 6.54 -20.25 11.82
N CYS A 314 5.46 -19.58 11.48
CA CYS A 314 4.29 -19.43 12.32
C CYS A 314 3.01 -19.89 11.62
N PRO A 315 2.06 -20.48 12.35
CA PRO A 315 0.80 -20.96 11.79
C PRO A 315 -0.14 -19.81 11.42
N THR A 316 -1.19 -20.14 10.67
CA THR A 316 -2.28 -19.24 10.28
C THR A 316 -2.83 -18.48 11.49
N GLY A 317 -3.09 -17.17 11.32
CA GLY A 317 -3.70 -16.30 12.33
C GLY A 317 -2.79 -15.96 13.51
N SER A 318 -1.48 -16.22 13.41
CA SER A 318 -0.54 -15.85 14.47
C SER A 318 -0.44 -14.35 14.68
N ILE A 319 -0.36 -13.91 15.93
CA ILE A 319 -0.05 -12.53 16.30
C ILE A 319 1.27 -12.52 17.05
N LEU A 320 2.31 -11.92 16.43
CA LEU A 320 3.67 -11.95 16.94
C LEU A 320 4.21 -10.56 17.29
N ARG A 321 5.06 -10.50 18.33
CA ARG A 321 5.78 -9.28 18.71
C ARG A 321 7.13 -9.62 19.34
N GLY A 322 8.09 -8.73 19.16
CA GLY A 322 9.37 -8.74 19.89
C GLY A 322 10.57 -9.17 19.04
N VAL A 323 11.72 -9.21 19.71
CA VAL A 323 13.02 -9.60 19.12
C VAL A 323 13.65 -10.66 20.02
N PRO A 324 13.65 -11.92 19.62
CA PRO A 324 12.90 -12.49 18.51
C PRO A 324 11.39 -12.36 18.70
N ALA A 325 10.63 -12.38 17.61
CA ALA A 325 9.18 -12.27 17.67
C ALA A 325 8.57 -13.50 18.37
N ARG A 326 7.69 -13.26 19.32
CA ARG A 326 7.01 -14.25 20.16
C ARG A 326 5.50 -14.05 20.07
N ASP A 327 4.73 -15.04 20.52
CA ASP A 327 3.29 -14.87 20.67
C ASP A 327 2.98 -13.58 21.44
N TYR A 328 2.02 -12.79 20.93
CA TYR A 328 1.74 -11.46 21.48
C TYR A 328 1.29 -11.50 22.95
N ARG A 329 0.44 -12.48 23.32
CA ARG A 329 -0.04 -12.63 24.70
C ARG A 329 1.07 -13.08 25.64
N LEU A 330 1.95 -13.94 25.15
CA LEU A 330 3.14 -14.36 25.91
C LEU A 330 4.07 -13.16 26.12
N TYR A 331 4.38 -12.41 25.06
CA TYR A 331 5.18 -11.19 25.15
C TYR A 331 4.64 -10.21 26.19
N LEU A 332 3.34 -9.90 26.17
CA LEU A 332 2.73 -8.98 27.13
C LEU A 332 2.82 -9.50 28.57
N ARG A 333 2.66 -10.81 28.80
CA ARG A 333 2.81 -11.41 30.13
C ARG A 333 4.23 -11.31 30.66
N GLU A 334 5.21 -11.60 29.81
CA GLU A 334 6.64 -11.49 30.15
C GLU A 334 7.01 -10.04 30.47
N GLU A 335 6.60 -9.07 29.66
CA GLU A 335 6.80 -7.65 29.90
C GLU A 335 6.19 -7.18 31.23
N ALA A 336 4.94 -7.57 31.49
CA ALA A 336 4.26 -7.24 32.74
C ALA A 336 4.98 -7.86 33.97
N THR A 337 5.49 -9.08 33.83
CA THR A 337 6.24 -9.77 34.87
C THR A 337 7.55 -9.07 35.14
N LEU A 338 8.34 -8.76 34.11
CA LEU A 338 9.59 -8.01 34.22
C LEU A 338 9.40 -6.65 34.89
N ARG A 339 8.36 -5.92 34.50
CA ARG A 339 8.02 -4.62 35.12
C ARG A 339 7.67 -4.75 36.60
N ARG A 340 6.94 -5.81 36.98
CA ARG A 340 6.60 -6.09 38.38
C ARG A 340 7.85 -6.42 39.20
N MET A 341 8.71 -7.29 38.68
CA MET A 341 9.98 -7.64 39.32
C MET A 341 10.90 -6.42 39.50
N ALA A 342 11.01 -5.58 38.47
CA ALA A 342 11.81 -4.35 38.54
C ALA A 342 11.28 -3.35 39.58
N ARG A 343 9.94 -3.26 39.76
CA ARG A 343 9.34 -2.42 40.81
C ARG A 343 9.61 -2.98 42.21
N ALA A 344 9.47 -4.29 42.41
CA ALA A 344 9.79 -4.96 43.69
C ALA A 344 11.25 -4.72 44.08
N ALA A 345 12.20 -4.96 43.16
CA ALA A 345 13.61 -4.75 43.39
C ALA A 345 13.97 -3.29 43.77
N ARG A 346 13.24 -2.30 43.26
CA ARG A 346 13.42 -0.89 43.67
C ARG A 346 12.91 -0.59 45.07
N GLN A 347 11.87 -1.29 45.54
CA GLN A 347 11.34 -1.14 46.89
C GLN A 347 12.24 -1.80 47.94
N ASP A 348 12.81 -2.96 47.60
CA ASP A 348 13.74 -3.68 48.49
C ASP A 348 15.12 -3.00 48.58
N GLY A 349 15.56 -2.26 47.58
CA GLY A 349 16.82 -1.50 47.58
C GLY A 349 16.72 -0.09 48.18
N ALA A 350 15.53 0.32 48.63
CA ALA A 350 15.30 1.60 49.30
C ALA A 350 15.12 1.49 50.80
N GLN A 351 15.34 0.30 51.39
CA GLN A 351 15.51 0.05 52.81
C GLN A 351 17.01 -0.14 53.14
#